data_6229fffca0f8f7a9ce3d0b03de576ff0
#
_entry.id   6229fffca0f8f7a9ce3d0b03de576ff0
#
_cell.length_a   1.000
_cell.length_b   1.000
_cell.length_c   1.000
_cell.angle_alpha   90.00
_cell.angle_beta   90.00
_cell.angle_gamma   90.00
#
_symmetry.space_group_name_H-M   'P 1'
#
loop_
_entity.id
_entity.type
_entity.pdbx_description
1 polymer ?
#
loop_
_entity_poly.entity_id
_entity_poly.type
_entity_poly.pdbx_seq_one_letter_code
_entity_poly.pdbx_strand_id
1 'polypeptide(L)'
;LWHLRYPLTEPVNGQDYIVVATTRPETMLGDTGVAVSPKDPEKAAFVGKTVKLPIVDREIPIFEDWHVDANFGSGFVKVTPAHDPNDYAMGQAHDLPQINIFDEHAVVVEGYGEFTGMNRDECREAVIKWFEEHDLLDHVEDLDHSVMHCYRCDSALEPWLSEQWFVAVDKLKGPALDAVNSGKVTFHPARWTQTYTTWMENLKDWCISRQLWWGHRIPVFYCEDCGWE
;
A
#
# COMPACT_ATOMS: atom_id res chain seq x y z
N LEU A 1 -1.79 -18.11 -3.63
CA LEU A 1 -0.64 -17.24 -3.80
C LEU A 1 -0.07 -17.46 -5.20
N TRP A 2 0.01 -16.40 -6.01
CA TRP A 2 0.56 -16.43 -7.37
C TRP A 2 2.00 -15.97 -7.34
N HIS A 3 2.89 -16.71 -7.99
CA HIS A 3 4.31 -16.40 -8.13
C HIS A 3 4.55 -15.90 -9.55
N LEU A 4 4.85 -14.59 -9.68
CA LEU A 4 4.95 -13.87 -10.94
C LEU A 4 6.40 -13.49 -11.23
N ARG A 5 6.87 -13.73 -12.47
CA ARG A 5 8.22 -13.35 -12.92
C ARG A 5 8.23 -11.91 -13.40
N TYR A 6 9.06 -11.10 -12.78
CA TYR A 6 9.35 -9.73 -13.21
C TYR A 6 10.75 -9.71 -13.83
N PRO A 7 10.86 -9.47 -15.15
CA PRO A 7 12.15 -9.40 -15.84
C PRO A 7 13.02 -8.28 -15.26
N LEU A 8 14.28 -8.58 -15.00
CA LEU A 8 15.29 -7.59 -14.63
C LEU A 8 15.68 -6.78 -15.87
N THR A 9 15.95 -5.48 -15.70
CA THR A 9 16.48 -4.65 -16.80
C THR A 9 17.90 -5.04 -17.17
N GLU A 10 18.67 -5.52 -16.19
CA GLU A 10 20.02 -6.10 -16.35
C GLU A 10 20.11 -7.38 -15.50
N PRO A 11 20.74 -8.44 -16.02
CA PRO A 11 20.94 -9.68 -15.26
C PRO A 11 21.73 -9.45 -13.97
N VAL A 12 21.28 -10.07 -12.87
CA VAL A 12 21.96 -10.03 -11.58
C VAL A 12 22.36 -11.45 -11.18
N ASN A 13 23.64 -11.70 -10.94
CA ASN A 13 24.17 -13.03 -10.58
C ASN A 13 23.75 -14.16 -11.56
N GLY A 14 23.54 -13.82 -12.85
CA GLY A 14 23.10 -14.77 -13.87
C GLY A 14 21.59 -15.04 -13.87
N GLN A 15 20.81 -14.26 -13.13
CA GLN A 15 19.35 -14.29 -13.15
C GLN A 15 18.82 -13.15 -14.01
N ASP A 16 17.87 -13.47 -14.89
CA ASP A 16 17.23 -12.51 -15.82
C ASP A 16 15.90 -11.98 -15.30
N TYR A 17 15.38 -12.54 -14.23
CA TYR A 17 14.12 -12.15 -13.59
C TYR A 17 14.15 -12.38 -12.08
N ILE A 18 13.25 -11.72 -11.37
CA ILE A 18 12.90 -12.03 -9.99
C ILE A 18 11.49 -12.63 -9.95
N VAL A 19 11.15 -13.33 -8.87
CA VAL A 19 9.80 -13.85 -8.65
C VAL A 19 9.17 -13.08 -7.49
N VAL A 20 8.02 -12.46 -7.72
CA VAL A 20 7.21 -11.84 -6.66
C VAL A 20 6.03 -12.74 -6.33
N ALA A 21 5.67 -12.86 -5.05
CA ALA A 21 4.53 -13.64 -4.59
C ALA A 21 3.41 -12.71 -4.15
N THR A 22 2.19 -12.91 -4.64
CA THR A 22 1.04 -12.03 -4.34
C THR A 22 -0.27 -12.80 -4.26
N THR A 23 -1.17 -12.35 -3.37
CA THR A 23 -2.58 -12.76 -3.34
C THR A 23 -3.47 -11.87 -4.21
N ARG A 24 -2.91 -10.77 -4.75
CA ARG A 24 -3.64 -9.76 -5.53
C ARG A 24 -2.90 -9.42 -6.83
N PRO A 25 -2.87 -10.36 -7.81
CA PRO A 25 -2.14 -10.15 -9.06
C PRO A 25 -2.69 -8.98 -9.89
N GLU A 26 -3.98 -8.66 -9.78
CA GLU A 26 -4.60 -7.52 -10.46
C GLU A 26 -3.95 -6.18 -10.12
N THR A 27 -3.49 -6.01 -8.87
CA THR A 27 -2.91 -4.73 -8.45
C THR A 27 -1.50 -4.49 -9.01
N MET A 28 -0.87 -5.51 -9.63
CA MET A 28 0.46 -5.36 -10.23
C MET A 28 0.53 -4.25 -11.28
N LEU A 29 -0.57 -3.93 -11.94
CA LEU A 29 -0.65 -2.83 -12.90
C LEU A 29 -0.26 -1.47 -12.28
N GLY A 30 -0.44 -1.34 -10.97
CA GLY A 30 -0.09 -0.15 -10.19
C GLY A 30 1.22 -0.25 -9.41
N ASP A 31 2.02 -1.30 -9.59
CA ASP A 31 3.29 -1.46 -8.86
C ASP A 31 4.26 -0.33 -9.20
N THR A 32 4.93 0.19 -8.20
CA THR A 32 5.91 1.26 -8.32
C THR A 32 7.26 0.92 -7.72
N GLY A 33 7.39 -0.28 -7.14
CA GLY A 33 8.64 -0.80 -6.63
C GLY A 33 8.55 -2.26 -6.23
N VAL A 34 9.71 -2.84 -5.93
CA VAL A 34 9.84 -4.16 -5.32
C VAL A 34 10.69 -4.02 -4.07
N ALA A 35 10.18 -4.48 -2.93
CA ALA A 35 10.89 -4.43 -1.66
C ALA A 35 11.52 -5.78 -1.32
N VAL A 36 12.69 -5.74 -0.66
CA VAL A 36 13.36 -6.89 -0.09
C VAL A 36 13.72 -6.63 1.38
N SER A 37 13.87 -7.68 2.16
CA SER A 37 14.27 -7.52 3.56
C SER A 37 15.76 -7.19 3.69
N PRO A 38 16.16 -6.16 4.48
CA PRO A 38 17.57 -5.89 4.78
C PRO A 38 18.24 -7.01 5.57
N LYS A 39 17.45 -7.98 6.08
CA LYS A 39 17.96 -9.17 6.77
C LYS A 39 18.25 -10.34 5.83
N ASP A 40 17.94 -10.20 4.54
CA ASP A 40 18.19 -11.24 3.53
C ASP A 40 19.43 -10.89 2.70
N PRO A 41 20.60 -11.47 3.03
CA PRO A 41 21.85 -11.19 2.31
C PRO A 41 21.85 -11.71 0.89
N GLU A 42 21.01 -12.69 0.55
CA GLU A 42 20.91 -13.24 -0.80
C GLU A 42 20.26 -12.25 -1.77
N LYS A 43 19.40 -11.36 -1.26
CA LYS A 43 18.72 -10.33 -2.04
C LYS A 43 19.51 -9.02 -2.14
N ALA A 44 20.57 -8.85 -1.34
CA ALA A 44 21.34 -7.59 -1.29
C ALA A 44 21.92 -7.19 -2.67
N ALA A 45 22.25 -8.15 -3.53
CA ALA A 45 22.77 -7.89 -4.88
C ALA A 45 21.75 -7.24 -5.83
N PHE A 46 20.47 -7.35 -5.53
CA PHE A 46 19.36 -6.81 -6.34
C PHE A 46 19.00 -5.36 -5.94
N VAL A 47 19.40 -4.93 -4.76
CA VAL A 47 19.10 -3.57 -4.25
C VAL A 47 19.73 -2.52 -5.16
N GLY A 48 18.93 -1.51 -5.53
CA GLY A 48 19.33 -0.47 -6.49
C GLY A 48 19.28 -0.90 -7.96
N LYS A 49 18.86 -2.15 -8.24
CA LYS A 49 18.53 -2.60 -9.59
C LYS A 49 17.07 -2.32 -9.89
N THR A 50 16.69 -2.54 -11.15
CA THR A 50 15.33 -2.30 -11.61
C THR A 50 14.77 -3.53 -12.33
N VAL A 51 13.46 -3.64 -12.30
CA VAL A 51 12.69 -4.61 -13.08
C VAL A 51 11.79 -3.89 -14.06
N LYS A 52 11.54 -4.52 -15.19
CA LYS A 52 10.54 -4.08 -16.15
C LYS A 52 9.22 -4.74 -15.80
N LEU A 53 8.28 -3.96 -15.30
CA LEU A 53 6.97 -4.44 -14.91
C LEU A 53 6.21 -4.97 -16.14
N PRO A 54 5.81 -6.24 -16.16
CA PRO A 54 5.05 -6.81 -17.29
C PRO A 54 3.74 -6.04 -17.55
N ILE A 55 3.15 -6.22 -18.71
CA ILE A 55 1.90 -5.57 -19.17
C ILE A 55 2.07 -4.07 -19.42
N VAL A 56 2.54 -3.31 -18.42
CA VAL A 56 2.60 -1.83 -18.48
C VAL A 56 3.98 -1.28 -18.87
N ASP A 57 4.97 -2.15 -19.04
CA ASP A 57 6.34 -1.80 -19.47
C ASP A 57 7.04 -0.73 -18.60
N ARG A 58 6.56 -0.54 -17.36
CA ARG A 58 7.14 0.43 -16.42
C ARG A 58 8.41 -0.14 -15.80
N GLU A 59 9.47 0.66 -15.74
CA GLU A 59 10.66 0.34 -14.97
C GLU A 59 10.46 0.77 -13.51
N ILE A 60 10.64 -0.18 -12.57
CA ILE A 60 10.45 0.05 -11.14
C ILE A 60 11.67 -0.42 -10.35
N PRO A 61 12.08 0.31 -9.27
CA PRO A 61 13.26 0.00 -8.48
C PRO A 61 13.06 -1.18 -7.54
N ILE A 62 14.17 -1.87 -7.22
CA ILE A 62 14.27 -2.81 -6.10
C ILE A 62 14.99 -2.11 -4.93
N PHE A 63 14.39 -2.12 -3.74
CA PHE A 63 14.92 -1.45 -2.56
C PHE A 63 14.75 -2.29 -1.28
N GLU A 64 15.50 -1.94 -0.23
CA GLU A 64 15.38 -2.57 1.08
C GLU A 64 14.30 -1.90 1.93
N ASP A 65 13.47 -2.70 2.61
CA ASP A 65 12.54 -2.18 3.62
C ASP A 65 12.33 -3.17 4.77
N TRP A 66 12.21 -2.63 5.99
CA TRP A 66 12.05 -3.43 7.23
C TRP A 66 10.67 -4.08 7.37
N HIS A 67 9.68 -3.65 6.62
CA HIS A 67 8.34 -4.28 6.59
C HIS A 67 8.32 -5.63 5.88
N VAL A 68 9.38 -5.96 5.13
CA VAL A 68 9.46 -7.22 4.39
C VAL A 68 9.90 -8.37 5.30
N ASP A 69 9.07 -9.41 5.37
CA ASP A 69 9.47 -10.70 5.97
C ASP A 69 10.26 -11.52 4.95
N ALA A 70 11.54 -11.75 5.23
CA ALA A 70 12.43 -12.52 4.36
C ALA A 70 12.00 -13.99 4.16
N ASN A 71 11.15 -14.52 5.05
CA ASN A 71 10.71 -15.91 5.02
C ASN A 71 9.33 -16.11 4.37
N PHE A 72 8.69 -15.03 3.91
CA PHE A 72 7.39 -15.12 3.26
C PHE A 72 7.52 -15.08 1.74
N GLY A 73 6.86 -16.03 1.06
CA GLY A 73 6.84 -16.13 -0.39
C GLY A 73 8.24 -16.26 -1.00
N SER A 74 8.55 -15.44 -1.97
CA SER A 74 9.85 -15.42 -2.68
C SER A 74 10.93 -14.55 -2.01
N GLY A 75 10.57 -13.79 -0.96
CA GLY A 75 11.41 -12.75 -0.36
C GLY A 75 11.45 -11.45 -1.16
N PHE A 76 10.81 -11.39 -2.33
CA PHE A 76 10.55 -10.17 -3.10
C PHE A 76 9.08 -9.79 -2.97
N VAL A 77 8.79 -8.61 -2.47
CA VAL A 77 7.45 -8.09 -2.27
C VAL A 77 7.19 -6.98 -3.28
N LYS A 78 6.17 -7.15 -4.12
CA LYS A 78 5.70 -6.06 -4.98
C LYS A 78 5.11 -4.95 -4.13
N VAL A 79 5.31 -3.70 -4.52
CA VAL A 79 4.84 -2.53 -3.76
C VAL A 79 3.88 -1.71 -4.60
N THR A 80 2.61 -1.70 -4.17
CA THR A 80 1.50 -0.98 -4.80
C THR A 80 0.92 0.05 -3.82
N PRO A 81 1.53 1.22 -3.65
CA PRO A 81 1.19 2.17 -2.58
C PRO A 81 -0.27 2.63 -2.56
N ALA A 82 -0.94 2.64 -3.71
CA ALA A 82 -2.33 3.06 -3.81
C ALA A 82 -3.35 2.00 -3.34
N HIS A 83 -2.94 0.72 -3.20
CA HIS A 83 -3.87 -0.40 -3.00
C HIS A 83 -3.55 -1.29 -1.80
N ASP A 84 -2.55 -0.94 -1.00
CA ASP A 84 -2.22 -1.63 0.26
C ASP A 84 -1.67 -0.63 1.29
N PRO A 85 -2.16 -0.66 2.57
CA PRO A 85 -1.69 0.26 3.61
C PRO A 85 -0.21 0.09 3.98
N ASN A 86 0.35 -1.13 3.92
CA ASN A 86 1.77 -1.35 4.20
C ASN A 86 2.62 -0.85 3.03
N ASP A 87 2.17 -1.12 1.79
CA ASP A 87 2.81 -0.60 0.58
C ASP A 87 2.75 0.92 0.53
N TYR A 88 1.67 1.54 1.03
CA TYR A 88 1.58 2.99 1.17
C TYR A 88 2.67 3.54 2.10
N ALA A 89 2.88 2.90 3.26
CA ALA A 89 3.92 3.33 4.19
C ALA A 89 5.33 3.19 3.58
N MET A 90 5.60 2.09 2.87
CA MET A 90 6.84 1.90 2.11
C MET A 90 6.97 2.96 0.99
N GLY A 91 5.89 3.20 0.26
CA GLY A 91 5.85 4.22 -0.80
C GLY A 91 6.18 5.62 -0.30
N GLN A 92 5.68 6.01 0.87
CA GLN A 92 6.01 7.29 1.52
C GLN A 92 7.47 7.35 1.97
N ALA A 93 8.01 6.25 2.50
CA ALA A 93 9.40 6.20 2.98
C ALA A 93 10.44 6.27 1.84
N HIS A 94 10.07 5.79 0.65
CA HIS A 94 10.94 5.68 -0.53
C HIS A 94 10.56 6.59 -1.70
N ASP A 95 9.68 7.58 -1.48
CA ASP A 95 9.19 8.54 -2.49
C ASP A 95 8.64 7.86 -3.76
N LEU A 96 7.95 6.72 -3.61
CA LEU A 96 7.38 6.00 -4.74
C LEU A 96 6.09 6.68 -5.24
N PRO A 97 5.84 6.67 -6.57
CA PRO A 97 4.57 7.12 -7.12
C PRO A 97 3.38 6.33 -6.58
N GLN A 98 2.27 7.01 -6.35
CA GLN A 98 1.00 6.40 -5.95
C GLN A 98 0.09 6.33 -7.16
N ILE A 99 -0.14 5.14 -7.68
CA ILE A 99 -0.90 4.92 -8.91
C ILE A 99 -2.19 4.18 -8.58
N ASN A 100 -3.32 4.89 -8.59
CA ASN A 100 -4.63 4.27 -8.53
C ASN A 100 -4.94 3.59 -9.86
N ILE A 101 -5.09 2.27 -9.85
CA ILE A 101 -5.52 1.50 -11.02
C ILE A 101 -7.04 1.24 -11.03
N PHE A 102 -7.70 1.43 -9.90
CA PHE A 102 -9.14 1.29 -9.75
C PHE A 102 -9.79 2.64 -9.45
N ASP A 103 -11.01 2.80 -9.91
CA ASP A 103 -11.91 3.87 -9.49
C ASP A 103 -12.63 3.53 -8.17
N GLU A 104 -13.57 4.38 -7.74
CA GLU A 104 -14.38 4.19 -6.53
C GLU A 104 -15.32 2.97 -6.56
N HIS A 105 -15.49 2.35 -7.73
CA HIS A 105 -16.30 1.15 -7.94
C HIS A 105 -15.44 -0.12 -8.11
N ALA A 106 -14.12 -0.02 -7.87
CA ALA A 106 -13.15 -1.09 -8.10
C ALA A 106 -13.12 -1.57 -9.56
N VAL A 107 -13.31 -0.64 -10.51
CA VAL A 107 -13.18 -0.84 -11.95
C VAL A 107 -11.86 -0.25 -12.41
N VAL A 108 -11.14 -0.96 -13.29
CA VAL A 108 -9.85 -0.52 -13.83
C VAL A 108 -10.04 0.75 -14.65
N VAL A 109 -9.29 1.80 -14.28
CA VAL A 109 -9.33 3.11 -14.94
C VAL A 109 -8.74 3.06 -16.36
N GLU A 110 -8.93 4.15 -17.12
CA GLU A 110 -8.37 4.29 -18.47
C GLU A 110 -6.83 4.18 -18.47
N GLY A 111 -6.27 3.68 -19.57
CA GLY A 111 -4.83 3.61 -19.81
C GLY A 111 -4.19 2.24 -19.64
N TYR A 112 -4.98 1.20 -19.34
CA TYR A 112 -4.50 -0.18 -19.12
C TYR A 112 -4.90 -1.15 -20.25
N GLY A 113 -5.12 -0.62 -21.46
CA GLY A 113 -5.39 -1.44 -22.65
C GLY A 113 -6.63 -2.32 -22.49
N GLU A 114 -6.47 -3.62 -22.72
CA GLU A 114 -7.56 -4.59 -22.61
C GLU A 114 -8.12 -4.77 -21.19
N PHE A 115 -7.38 -4.37 -20.16
CA PHE A 115 -7.83 -4.46 -18.76
C PHE A 115 -8.73 -3.30 -18.36
N THR A 116 -8.73 -2.19 -19.11
CA THR A 116 -9.56 -1.00 -18.86
C THR A 116 -11.05 -1.36 -18.81
N GLY A 117 -11.74 -0.90 -17.78
CA GLY A 117 -13.16 -1.13 -17.57
C GLY A 117 -13.52 -2.48 -16.95
N MET A 118 -12.57 -3.38 -16.73
CA MET A 118 -12.79 -4.62 -16.00
C MET A 118 -13.00 -4.36 -14.51
N ASN A 119 -13.89 -5.10 -13.87
CA ASN A 119 -13.92 -5.11 -12.42
C ASN A 119 -12.70 -5.85 -11.84
N ARG A 120 -12.49 -5.72 -10.54
CA ARG A 120 -11.34 -6.31 -9.83
C ARG A 120 -11.13 -7.80 -10.13
N ASP A 121 -12.20 -8.59 -10.08
CA ASP A 121 -12.11 -10.05 -10.20
C ASP A 121 -11.88 -10.47 -11.67
N GLU A 122 -12.54 -9.82 -12.62
CA GLU A 122 -12.27 -9.98 -14.06
C GLU A 122 -10.82 -9.59 -14.41
N CYS A 123 -10.34 -8.47 -13.86
CA CYS A 123 -8.96 -8.03 -14.06
C CYS A 123 -7.95 -9.04 -13.50
N ARG A 124 -8.22 -9.63 -12.32
CA ARG A 124 -7.39 -10.68 -11.72
C ARG A 124 -7.25 -11.88 -12.67
N GLU A 125 -8.37 -12.41 -13.16
CA GLU A 125 -8.38 -13.54 -14.09
C GLU A 125 -7.63 -13.21 -15.38
N ALA A 126 -7.86 -12.02 -15.94
CA ALA A 126 -7.22 -11.57 -17.16
C ALA A 126 -5.68 -11.40 -16.99
N VAL A 127 -5.24 -10.82 -15.88
CA VAL A 127 -3.80 -10.66 -15.55
C VAL A 127 -3.14 -12.02 -15.41
N ILE A 128 -3.74 -12.95 -14.66
CA ILE A 128 -3.18 -14.31 -14.50
C ILE A 128 -3.05 -14.99 -15.86
N LYS A 129 -4.10 -14.96 -16.67
CA LYS A 129 -4.09 -15.53 -18.00
C LYS A 129 -3.01 -14.91 -18.90
N TRP A 130 -2.83 -13.60 -18.83
CA TRP A 130 -1.78 -12.91 -19.56
C TRP A 130 -0.37 -13.40 -19.14
N PHE A 131 -0.13 -13.59 -17.84
CA PHE A 131 1.14 -14.13 -17.32
C PHE A 131 1.38 -15.58 -17.76
N GLU A 132 0.33 -16.41 -17.83
CA GLU A 132 0.42 -17.78 -18.36
C GLU A 132 0.79 -17.79 -19.83
N GLU A 133 0.11 -16.98 -20.67
CA GLU A 133 0.32 -16.89 -22.11
C GLU A 133 1.73 -16.37 -22.49
N HIS A 134 2.39 -15.64 -21.57
CA HIS A 134 3.74 -15.08 -21.79
C HIS A 134 4.86 -15.82 -21.03
N ASP A 135 4.56 -17.01 -20.47
CA ASP A 135 5.53 -17.81 -19.68
C ASP A 135 6.13 -17.06 -18.48
N LEU A 136 5.38 -16.09 -17.92
CA LEU A 136 5.77 -15.28 -16.75
C LEU A 136 5.08 -15.70 -15.46
N LEU A 137 4.12 -16.61 -15.48
CA LEU A 137 3.61 -17.28 -14.29
C LEU A 137 4.58 -18.40 -13.88
N ASP A 138 5.22 -18.25 -12.71
CA ASP A 138 6.16 -19.26 -12.22
C ASP A 138 5.41 -20.48 -11.68
N HIS A 139 4.58 -20.28 -10.68
CA HIS A 139 3.68 -21.30 -10.14
C HIS A 139 2.56 -20.65 -9.29
N VAL A 140 1.61 -21.48 -8.87
CA VAL A 140 0.53 -21.10 -7.95
C VAL A 140 0.62 -22.00 -6.72
N GLU A 141 0.53 -21.39 -5.53
CA GLU A 141 0.55 -22.07 -4.25
C GLU A 141 -0.77 -21.83 -3.50
N ASP A 142 -1.31 -22.86 -2.86
CA ASP A 142 -2.47 -22.70 -1.99
C ASP A 142 -2.07 -21.97 -0.70
N LEU A 143 -2.79 -20.91 -0.37
CA LEU A 143 -2.54 -20.09 0.82
C LEU A 143 -3.84 -19.77 1.53
N ASP A 144 -3.97 -20.23 2.78
CA ASP A 144 -5.04 -19.77 3.67
C ASP A 144 -4.70 -18.39 4.23
N HIS A 145 -5.51 -17.39 3.91
CA HIS A 145 -5.33 -16.03 4.41
C HIS A 145 -6.67 -15.35 4.72
N SER A 146 -6.63 -14.34 5.58
CA SER A 146 -7.81 -13.57 5.94
C SER A 146 -8.01 -12.40 4.97
N VAL A 147 -9.23 -12.24 4.46
CA VAL A 147 -9.66 -11.09 3.68
C VAL A 147 -10.57 -10.21 4.54
N MET A 148 -10.31 -8.90 4.53
CA MET A 148 -11.17 -7.96 5.24
C MET A 148 -12.48 -7.78 4.51
N HIS A 149 -13.60 -7.87 5.24
CA HIS A 149 -14.94 -7.69 4.72
C HIS A 149 -15.67 -6.54 5.41
N CYS A 150 -16.58 -5.92 4.69
CA CYS A 150 -17.48 -4.92 5.25
C CYS A 150 -18.44 -5.58 6.25
N TYR A 151 -18.45 -5.10 7.48
CA TYR A 151 -19.32 -5.66 8.54
C TYR A 151 -20.83 -5.49 8.27
N ARG A 152 -21.23 -4.70 7.28
CA ARG A 152 -22.64 -4.47 6.93
C ARG A 152 -23.13 -5.31 5.76
N CYS A 153 -22.36 -5.39 4.69
CA CYS A 153 -22.78 -6.03 3.44
C CYS A 153 -21.91 -7.23 3.05
N ASP A 154 -20.90 -7.56 3.87
CA ASP A 154 -19.98 -8.67 3.65
C ASP A 154 -19.17 -8.61 2.33
N SER A 155 -19.14 -7.44 1.68
CA SER A 155 -18.27 -7.24 0.52
C SER A 155 -16.82 -7.16 0.94
N ALA A 156 -15.91 -7.78 0.18
CA ALA A 156 -14.49 -7.64 0.38
C ALA A 156 -14.07 -6.17 0.25
N LEU A 157 -13.24 -5.70 1.20
CA LEU A 157 -12.74 -4.32 1.19
C LEU A 157 -11.62 -4.19 0.17
N GLU A 158 -11.71 -3.11 -0.61
CA GLU A 158 -10.69 -2.71 -1.55
C GLU A 158 -10.02 -1.41 -1.05
N PRO A 159 -8.73 -1.45 -0.65
CA PRO A 159 -8.01 -0.22 -0.30
C PRO A 159 -7.91 0.68 -1.53
N TRP A 160 -8.31 1.95 -1.36
CA TRP A 160 -8.32 2.94 -2.40
C TRP A 160 -7.94 4.30 -1.84
N LEU A 161 -7.03 5.02 -2.51
CA LEU A 161 -6.59 6.35 -2.11
C LEU A 161 -7.57 7.39 -2.61
N SER A 162 -8.04 8.23 -1.70
CA SER A 162 -8.86 9.41 -1.99
C SER A 162 -8.45 10.58 -1.12
N GLU A 163 -8.74 11.78 -1.57
CA GLU A 163 -8.52 12.99 -0.77
C GLU A 163 -9.42 12.99 0.46
N GLN A 164 -8.81 13.19 1.61
CA GLN A 164 -9.49 13.17 2.90
C GLN A 164 -8.95 14.30 3.78
N TRP A 165 -9.80 14.79 4.69
CA TRP A 165 -9.38 15.73 5.71
C TRP A 165 -8.77 15.03 6.91
N PHE A 166 -7.55 15.47 7.28
CA PHE A 166 -6.82 14.94 8.43
C PHE A 166 -6.50 16.03 9.43
N VAL A 167 -6.55 15.70 10.72
CA VAL A 167 -5.93 16.48 11.78
C VAL A 167 -4.48 16.03 11.90
N ALA A 168 -3.53 16.95 11.69
CA ALA A 168 -2.10 16.70 11.86
C ALA A 168 -1.77 16.57 13.35
N VAL A 169 -1.95 15.36 13.89
CA VAL A 169 -1.85 15.06 15.32
C VAL A 169 -0.43 15.21 15.83
N ASP A 170 0.59 14.93 15.02
CA ASP A 170 1.99 15.08 15.41
C ASP A 170 2.35 16.48 15.89
N LYS A 171 1.70 17.51 15.35
CA LYS A 171 1.87 18.91 15.77
C LYS A 171 1.18 19.24 17.09
N LEU A 172 0.18 18.44 17.48
CA LEU A 172 -0.69 18.71 18.64
C LEU A 172 -0.34 17.87 19.87
N LYS A 173 0.17 16.64 19.66
CA LYS A 173 0.42 15.70 20.76
C LYS A 173 1.57 16.12 21.68
N GLY A 174 2.57 16.83 21.17
CA GLY A 174 3.72 17.31 21.97
C GLY A 174 3.30 18.13 23.16
N PRO A 175 2.62 19.28 22.98
CA PRO A 175 2.14 20.11 24.10
C PRO A 175 1.21 19.37 25.08
N ALA A 176 0.42 18.41 24.61
CA ALA A 176 -0.47 17.61 25.45
C ALA A 176 0.31 16.62 26.33
N LEU A 177 1.35 15.97 25.79
CA LEU A 177 2.28 15.13 26.56
C LEU A 177 3.08 15.97 27.58
N ASP A 178 3.58 17.15 27.20
CA ASP A 178 4.30 18.05 28.08
C ASP A 178 3.47 18.52 29.27
N ALA A 179 2.16 18.74 29.07
CA ALA A 179 1.26 19.12 30.15
C ALA A 179 1.12 18.02 31.22
N VAL A 180 1.15 16.77 30.81
CA VAL A 180 1.08 15.61 31.73
C VAL A 180 2.47 15.35 32.35
N ASN A 181 3.53 15.36 31.58
CA ASN A 181 4.90 15.09 32.05
C ASN A 181 5.39 16.17 33.03
N SER A 182 4.97 17.42 32.84
CA SER A 182 5.27 18.52 33.77
C SER A 182 4.37 18.59 35.01
N GLY A 183 3.37 17.71 35.12
CA GLY A 183 2.43 17.68 36.22
C GLY A 183 1.34 18.79 36.19
N LYS A 184 1.24 19.57 35.09
CA LYS A 184 0.15 20.53 34.89
C LYS A 184 -1.22 19.83 34.77
N VAL A 185 -1.23 18.61 34.23
CA VAL A 185 -2.38 17.72 34.16
C VAL A 185 -2.02 16.42 34.86
N THR A 186 -2.85 15.95 35.78
CA THR A 186 -2.63 14.71 36.52
C THR A 186 -3.85 13.80 36.42
N PHE A 187 -3.63 12.51 36.35
CA PHE A 187 -4.69 11.48 36.32
C PHE A 187 -4.89 10.85 37.69
N HIS A 188 -6.13 10.63 38.05
CA HIS A 188 -6.50 9.91 39.26
C HIS A 188 -7.40 8.72 38.90
N PRO A 189 -6.98 7.49 39.22
CA PRO A 189 -5.71 7.11 39.84
C PRO A 189 -4.53 7.23 38.88
N ALA A 190 -3.31 7.41 39.40
CA ALA A 190 -2.08 7.69 38.65
C ALA A 190 -1.72 6.63 37.60
N ARG A 191 -2.21 5.39 37.73
CA ARG A 191 -1.99 4.31 36.75
C ARG A 191 -2.42 4.68 35.31
N TRP A 192 -3.39 5.57 35.17
CA TRP A 192 -3.89 6.00 33.85
C TRP A 192 -2.93 6.94 33.12
N THR A 193 -1.95 7.52 33.81
CA THR A 193 -0.90 8.35 33.18
C THR A 193 -0.16 7.57 32.12
N GLN A 194 0.28 6.33 32.45
CA GLN A 194 1.00 5.49 31.48
C GLN A 194 0.13 5.13 30.27
N THR A 195 -1.14 4.80 30.49
CA THR A 195 -2.07 4.50 29.38
C THR A 195 -2.23 5.70 28.46
N TYR A 196 -2.39 6.90 29.04
CA TYR A 196 -2.50 8.13 28.26
C TYR A 196 -1.24 8.43 27.47
N THR A 197 -0.05 8.39 28.11
CA THR A 197 1.22 8.70 27.42
C THR A 197 1.48 7.71 26.28
N THR A 198 1.36 6.42 26.54
CA THR A 198 1.53 5.40 25.50
C THR A 198 0.55 5.59 24.33
N TRP A 199 -0.71 5.91 24.61
CA TRP A 199 -1.70 6.17 23.58
C TRP A 199 -1.35 7.41 22.75
N MET A 200 -0.99 8.53 23.41
CA MET A 200 -0.63 9.78 22.75
C MET A 200 0.63 9.66 21.91
N GLU A 201 1.67 8.94 22.40
CA GLU A 201 2.92 8.72 21.67
C GLU A 201 2.69 7.97 20.35
N ASN A 202 1.77 7.00 20.36
CA ASN A 202 1.45 6.18 19.19
C ASN A 202 0.31 6.74 18.34
N LEU A 203 -0.26 7.90 18.69
CA LEU A 203 -1.37 8.50 17.96
C LEU A 203 -0.89 9.00 16.59
N LYS A 204 -1.58 8.52 15.54
CA LYS A 204 -1.35 8.93 14.15
C LYS A 204 -2.31 10.04 13.75
N ASP A 205 -2.04 10.70 12.62
CA ASP A 205 -2.93 11.68 12.02
C ASP A 205 -4.35 11.12 11.88
N TRP A 206 -5.32 11.91 12.29
CA TRP A 206 -6.71 11.50 12.40
C TRP A 206 -7.52 11.95 11.19
N CYS A 207 -7.98 10.99 10.38
CA CYS A 207 -8.94 11.26 9.32
C CYS A 207 -10.30 11.64 9.93
N ILE A 208 -10.75 12.86 9.67
CA ILE A 208 -12.02 13.39 10.16
C ILE A 208 -13.15 13.38 9.13
N SER A 209 -12.82 13.26 7.85
CA SER A 209 -13.83 13.12 6.81
C SER A 209 -14.54 11.77 6.88
N ARG A 210 -15.83 11.79 6.59
CA ARG A 210 -16.69 10.59 6.50
C ARG A 210 -17.63 10.78 5.31
N GLN A 211 -17.72 9.78 4.46
CA GLN A 211 -18.65 9.75 3.31
C GLN A 211 -20.02 9.28 3.77
N LEU A 212 -20.72 10.15 4.52
CA LEU A 212 -22.02 9.87 5.09
C LEU A 212 -23.10 10.61 4.31
N TRP A 213 -24.22 9.93 4.02
CA TRP A 213 -25.41 10.58 3.47
C TRP A 213 -25.98 11.66 4.41
N TRP A 214 -25.96 11.41 5.70
CA TRP A 214 -26.38 12.32 6.74
C TRP A 214 -25.30 12.48 7.80
N GLY A 215 -24.81 13.69 7.99
CA GLY A 215 -23.73 13.98 8.94
C GLY A 215 -23.33 15.45 8.94
N HIS A 216 -22.34 15.81 9.76
CA HIS A 216 -21.78 17.16 9.79
C HIS A 216 -20.96 17.41 8.52
N ARG A 217 -21.22 18.55 7.88
CA ARG A 217 -20.38 19.00 6.76
C ARG A 217 -19.11 19.67 7.30
N ILE A 218 -17.96 19.30 6.76
CA ILE A 218 -16.71 20.02 7.02
C ILE A 218 -16.80 21.39 6.35
N PRO A 219 -16.66 22.51 7.08
CA PRO A 219 -16.93 23.86 6.56
C PRO A 219 -15.72 24.43 5.79
N VAL A 220 -15.29 23.73 4.78
CA VAL A 220 -14.22 24.16 3.85
C VAL A 220 -14.84 24.46 2.49
N PHE A 221 -14.41 25.55 1.88
CA PHE A 221 -14.87 26.03 0.59
C PHE A 221 -13.68 26.24 -0.31
N TYR A 222 -13.76 25.70 -1.52
CA TYR A 222 -12.73 25.83 -2.54
C TYR A 222 -13.08 26.97 -3.48
N CYS A 223 -12.09 27.78 -3.86
CA CYS A 223 -12.25 28.73 -4.94
C CYS A 223 -12.04 28.05 -6.29
N GLU A 224 -13.04 28.04 -7.15
CA GLU A 224 -12.98 27.39 -8.46
C GLU A 224 -11.97 28.08 -9.39
N ASP A 225 -11.72 29.39 -9.20
CA ASP A 225 -10.82 30.16 -10.07
C ASP A 225 -9.33 30.00 -9.72
N CYS A 226 -8.98 29.87 -8.44
CA CYS A 226 -7.58 29.86 -8.00
C CYS A 226 -7.19 28.66 -7.12
N GLY A 227 -8.12 27.74 -6.83
CA GLY A 227 -7.88 26.56 -6.01
C GLY A 227 -7.56 26.86 -4.53
N TRP A 228 -7.79 28.09 -4.07
CA TRP A 228 -7.56 28.46 -2.68
C TRP A 228 -8.61 27.82 -1.76
N GLU A 229 -8.17 27.31 -0.61
CA GLU A 229 -9.00 26.69 0.45
C GLU A 229 -9.28 27.66 1.58
#